data_bb71bd54482928262ccbd3834f58e27d
#
_entry.id   bb71bd54482928262ccbd3834f58e27d
#
_cell.length_a   1.000
_cell.length_b   1.000
_cell.length_c   1.000
_cell.angle_alpha   90.00
_cell.angle_beta   90.00
_cell.angle_gamma   90.00
#
_symmetry.space_group_name_H-M   'P 1'
#
loop_
_entity.id
_entity.type
_entity.pdbx_description
1 polymer ?
#
loop_
_entity_poly.entity_id
_entity_poly.type
_entity_poly.pdbx_seq_one_letter_code
_entity_poly.pdbx_strand_id
1 'polypeptide(L)'
;MNLDHGEHFGDFIVPQGTDPFYVQALLLSEVVKRTLEQRASIELSDHPEIKKVPIVAFMKRMRVWGLDKFKENTYISTVNMYRSKDDMDKEKILGAIVLYMEGDFIPYLFKRLGYPDIDDQNEQDVEDAIGTFCNLIAAKFKQGIIQIGYKELEMSHFSSYQDQVPGGVPYDTSQDHKYQISFNIRDQKRIVVELTMASIPKADLY
;
A
#
# COMPACT_ATOMS: atom_id res chain seq x y z
N MET A 1 7.51 17.41 -17.58
CA MET A 1 7.16 15.98 -17.59
C MET A 1 5.71 15.89 -17.17
N ASN A 2 4.80 15.60 -18.12
CA ASN A 2 3.35 15.63 -17.86
C ASN A 2 2.96 14.41 -16.98
N LEU A 3 2.62 14.67 -15.74
CA LEU A 3 2.17 13.68 -14.74
C LEU A 3 0.66 13.42 -14.77
N ASP A 4 -0.02 13.83 -15.85
CA ASP A 4 -1.49 13.88 -15.86
C ASP A 4 -2.11 12.95 -16.92
N HIS A 5 -1.98 11.64 -16.68
CA HIS A 5 -2.99 10.70 -17.14
C HIS A 5 -3.59 10.06 -15.89
N GLY A 6 -4.62 10.72 -15.34
CA GLY A 6 -5.40 10.20 -14.23
C GLY A 6 -5.90 8.81 -14.58
N GLU A 7 -5.38 7.79 -13.88
CA GLU A 7 -5.90 6.43 -13.99
C GLU A 7 -7.38 6.47 -13.59
N HIS A 8 -8.24 6.07 -14.49
CA HIS A 8 -9.67 6.07 -14.27
C HIS A 8 -10.07 4.72 -13.68
N PHE A 9 -10.55 4.69 -12.44
CA PHE A 9 -11.09 3.49 -11.80
C PHE A 9 -12.61 3.32 -12.04
N GLY A 10 -13.19 4.05 -12.98
CA GLY A 10 -14.62 3.99 -13.31
C GLY A 10 -15.10 2.65 -13.89
N ASP A 11 -14.16 1.82 -14.34
CA ASP A 11 -14.38 0.43 -14.76
C ASP A 11 -14.27 -0.59 -13.62
N PHE A 12 -13.92 -0.12 -12.41
CA PHE A 12 -13.80 -0.97 -11.22
C PHE A 12 -15.20 -1.35 -10.73
N ILE A 13 -15.62 -2.58 -11.05
CA ILE A 13 -16.93 -3.11 -10.66
C ILE A 13 -16.84 -3.74 -9.28
N VAL A 14 -17.57 -3.15 -8.34
CA VAL A 14 -17.76 -3.72 -6.99
C VAL A 14 -18.94 -4.69 -7.03
N PRO A 15 -18.74 -6.00 -6.76
CA PRO A 15 -19.84 -6.93 -6.68
C PRO A 15 -20.80 -6.54 -5.54
N GLN A 16 -22.11 -6.66 -5.78
CA GLN A 16 -23.12 -6.38 -4.74
C GLN A 16 -22.93 -7.32 -3.55
N GLY A 17 -23.03 -6.78 -2.33
CA GLY A 17 -22.90 -7.55 -1.10
C GLY A 17 -21.46 -7.83 -0.67
N THR A 18 -20.47 -7.27 -1.36
CA THR A 18 -19.06 -7.40 -0.95
C THR A 18 -18.82 -6.60 0.34
N ASP A 19 -18.04 -7.20 1.27
CA ASP A 19 -17.53 -6.52 2.46
C ASP A 19 -16.84 -5.21 2.07
N PRO A 20 -17.26 -4.04 2.59
CA PRO A 20 -16.65 -2.75 2.26
C PRO A 20 -15.14 -2.72 2.47
N PHE A 21 -14.62 -3.44 3.45
CA PHE A 21 -13.17 -3.52 3.70
C PHE A 21 -12.46 -4.35 2.63
N TYR A 22 -13.10 -5.40 2.13
CA TYR A 22 -12.58 -6.18 1.00
C TYR A 22 -12.54 -5.34 -0.29
N VAL A 23 -13.56 -4.49 -0.52
CA VAL A 23 -13.57 -3.55 -1.66
C VAL A 23 -12.35 -2.64 -1.65
N GLN A 24 -11.98 -2.13 -0.48
CA GLN A 24 -10.79 -1.29 -0.33
C GLN A 24 -9.50 -2.07 -0.63
N ALA A 25 -9.40 -3.31 -0.16
CA ALA A 25 -8.26 -4.18 -0.47
C ALA A 25 -8.18 -4.52 -1.96
N LEU A 26 -9.32 -4.77 -2.59
CA LEU A 26 -9.40 -5.03 -4.03
C LEU A 26 -8.99 -3.81 -4.85
N LEU A 27 -9.42 -2.60 -4.46
CA LEU A 27 -8.98 -1.35 -5.08
C LEU A 27 -7.46 -1.16 -4.93
N LEU A 28 -6.91 -1.37 -3.73
CA LEU A 28 -5.46 -1.25 -3.53
C LEU A 28 -4.68 -2.27 -4.37
N SER A 29 -5.20 -3.50 -4.47
CA SER A 29 -4.64 -4.54 -5.34
C SER A 29 -4.59 -4.09 -6.80
N GLU A 30 -5.69 -3.50 -7.30
CA GLU A 30 -5.77 -3.00 -8.67
C GLU A 30 -4.84 -1.79 -8.90
N VAL A 31 -4.71 -0.90 -7.92
CA VAL A 31 -3.74 0.22 -7.98
C VAL A 31 -2.31 -0.27 -8.16
N VAL A 32 -1.89 -1.24 -7.35
CA VAL A 32 -0.53 -1.79 -7.44
C VAL A 32 -0.34 -2.52 -8.76
N LYS A 33 -1.30 -3.38 -9.16
CA LYS A 33 -1.27 -4.11 -10.42
C LYS A 33 -1.11 -3.16 -11.60
N ARG A 34 -1.97 -2.15 -11.73
CA ARG A 34 -1.87 -1.16 -12.83
C ARG A 34 -0.55 -0.40 -12.80
N THR A 35 -0.03 -0.07 -11.63
CA THR A 35 1.26 0.60 -11.53
C THR A 35 2.40 -0.29 -12.06
N LEU A 36 2.38 -1.58 -11.75
CA LEU A 36 3.36 -2.54 -12.25
C LEU A 36 3.21 -2.77 -13.76
N GLU A 37 2.00 -3.11 -14.23
CA GLU A 37 1.77 -3.50 -15.62
C GLU A 37 1.83 -2.31 -16.58
N GLN A 38 1.17 -1.20 -16.26
CA GLN A 38 1.00 -0.08 -17.20
C GLN A 38 2.15 0.95 -17.13
N ARG A 39 2.71 1.18 -15.92
CA ARG A 39 3.79 2.16 -15.78
C ARG A 39 5.19 1.55 -15.82
N ALA A 40 5.39 0.40 -15.16
CA ALA A 40 6.67 -0.28 -15.15
C ALA A 40 6.81 -1.31 -16.29
N SER A 41 5.73 -1.65 -16.99
CA SER A 41 5.68 -2.75 -17.97
C SER A 41 6.21 -4.07 -17.37
N ILE A 42 5.78 -4.36 -16.14
CA ILE A 42 6.09 -5.59 -15.41
C ILE A 42 4.79 -6.41 -15.34
N GLU A 43 4.78 -7.54 -16.02
CA GLU A 43 3.66 -8.47 -15.98
C GLU A 43 3.66 -9.29 -14.70
N LEU A 44 2.48 -9.49 -14.11
CA LEU A 44 2.28 -10.39 -12.99
C LEU A 44 2.17 -11.84 -13.51
N SER A 45 2.71 -12.79 -12.76
CA SER A 45 2.63 -14.22 -13.11
C SER A 45 1.22 -14.76 -12.95
N ASP A 46 0.44 -14.19 -12.02
CA ASP A 46 -0.93 -14.57 -11.70
C ASP A 46 -1.72 -13.37 -11.13
N HIS A 47 -3.00 -13.59 -10.85
CA HIS A 47 -3.80 -12.59 -10.15
C HIS A 47 -3.29 -12.38 -8.72
N PRO A 48 -3.24 -11.12 -8.22
CA PRO A 48 -2.85 -10.85 -6.86
C PRO A 48 -3.71 -11.64 -5.85
N GLU A 49 -3.05 -12.30 -4.90
CA GLU A 49 -3.74 -13.03 -3.85
C GLU A 49 -4.09 -12.09 -2.69
N ILE A 50 -5.38 -12.02 -2.33
CA ILE A 50 -5.88 -11.20 -1.22
C ILE A 50 -6.32 -12.12 -0.09
N LYS A 51 -5.68 -11.99 1.08
CA LYS A 51 -5.99 -12.74 2.29
C LYS A 51 -6.40 -11.83 3.43
N LYS A 52 -7.48 -12.16 4.12
CA LYS A 52 -7.83 -11.55 5.40
C LYS A 52 -7.04 -12.26 6.50
N VAL A 53 -6.22 -11.53 7.25
CA VAL A 53 -5.35 -12.07 8.29
C VAL A 53 -5.51 -11.29 9.60
N PRO A 54 -5.35 -11.93 10.77
CA PRO A 54 -5.47 -11.24 12.04
C PRO A 54 -4.35 -10.21 12.22
N ILE A 55 -4.65 -9.11 12.92
CA ILE A 55 -3.65 -8.15 13.34
C ILE A 55 -2.95 -8.67 14.60
N VAL A 56 -1.63 -8.79 14.54
CA VAL A 56 -0.81 -9.01 15.72
C VAL A 56 -0.37 -7.64 16.23
N ALA A 57 -0.82 -7.25 17.41
CA ALA A 57 -0.55 -5.94 17.96
C ALA A 57 0.12 -6.02 19.34
N PHE A 58 0.96 -5.03 19.62
CA PHE A 58 1.53 -4.76 20.93
C PHE A 58 1.43 -3.26 21.23
N MET A 59 0.98 -2.91 22.43
CA MET A 59 0.78 -1.52 22.85
C MET A 59 -0.04 -0.67 21.85
N LYS A 60 -1.12 -1.23 21.32
CA LYS A 60 -2.01 -0.61 20.32
C LYS A 60 -1.33 -0.27 18.98
N ARG A 61 -0.21 -0.91 18.66
CA ARG A 61 0.50 -0.78 17.39
C ARG A 61 0.62 -2.14 16.72
N MET A 62 0.37 -2.20 15.42
CA MET A 62 0.45 -3.42 14.63
C MET A 62 1.93 -3.80 14.45
N ARG A 63 2.26 -5.06 14.75
CA ARG A 63 3.57 -5.62 14.47
C ARG A 63 3.80 -5.72 12.97
N VAL A 64 4.96 -5.24 12.52
CA VAL A 64 5.38 -5.27 11.12
C VAL A 64 6.79 -5.81 11.03
N TRP A 65 6.91 -7.00 10.42
CA TRP A 65 8.15 -7.74 10.26
C TRP A 65 8.30 -8.26 8.83
N GLY A 66 9.45 -7.97 8.22
CA GLY A 66 9.80 -8.42 6.87
C GLY A 66 9.91 -9.94 6.77
N LEU A 67 10.49 -10.59 7.78
CA LEU A 67 10.64 -12.05 7.85
C LEU A 67 9.30 -12.81 7.85
N ASP A 68 8.19 -12.15 8.22
CA ASP A 68 6.85 -12.73 8.07
C ASP A 68 6.42 -12.81 6.59
N LYS A 69 7.11 -12.13 5.66
CA LYS A 69 6.78 -12.00 4.24
C LYS A 69 7.82 -12.64 3.32
N PHE A 70 9.09 -12.35 3.58
CA PHE A 70 10.24 -12.77 2.78
C PHE A 70 11.31 -13.35 3.69
N LYS A 71 12.22 -14.14 3.10
CA LYS A 71 13.28 -14.83 3.86
C LYS A 71 14.45 -13.92 4.21
N GLU A 72 14.71 -12.91 3.40
CA GLU A 72 15.93 -12.08 3.47
C GLU A 72 15.60 -10.63 3.08
N ASN A 73 16.44 -9.70 3.53
CA ASN A 73 16.52 -8.29 3.10
C ASN A 73 15.20 -7.68 2.64
N THR A 74 14.28 -7.54 3.57
CA THR A 74 12.97 -6.96 3.28
C THR A 74 12.97 -5.47 3.60
N TYR A 75 12.72 -4.65 2.60
CA TYR A 75 12.44 -3.25 2.82
C TYR A 75 10.94 -3.04 3.03
N ILE A 76 10.62 -2.15 3.96
CA ILE A 76 9.26 -1.89 4.41
C ILE A 76 9.00 -0.39 4.32
N SER A 77 7.86 0.00 3.77
CA SER A 77 7.42 1.38 3.85
C SER A 77 5.97 1.49 4.31
N THR A 78 5.66 2.53 5.04
CA THR A 78 4.35 2.71 5.68
C THR A 78 3.79 4.09 5.39
N VAL A 79 2.48 4.14 5.16
CA VAL A 79 1.69 5.38 5.05
C VAL A 79 0.43 5.22 5.88
N ASN A 80 0.15 6.18 6.75
CA ASN A 80 -1.09 6.22 7.51
C ASN A 80 -2.15 7.05 6.78
N MET A 81 -3.41 6.63 6.90
CA MET A 81 -4.58 7.29 6.34
C MET A 81 -5.43 7.91 7.43
N TYR A 82 -6.03 9.07 7.14
CA TYR A 82 -6.86 9.85 8.05
C TYR A 82 -8.12 10.33 7.34
N ARG A 83 -9.21 10.59 8.10
CA ARG A 83 -10.45 11.13 7.54
C ARG A 83 -10.34 12.60 7.13
N SER A 84 -9.46 13.34 7.81
CA SER A 84 -9.28 14.77 7.61
C SER A 84 -7.91 15.23 8.11
N LYS A 85 -7.54 16.44 7.75
CA LYS A 85 -6.34 17.08 8.29
C LYS A 85 -6.40 17.26 9.82
N ASP A 86 -7.57 17.57 10.38
CA ASP A 86 -7.76 17.66 11.83
C ASP A 86 -7.52 16.32 12.53
N ASP A 87 -7.96 15.20 11.93
CA ASP A 87 -7.67 13.86 12.43
C ASP A 87 -6.19 13.51 12.31
N MET A 88 -5.53 13.97 11.24
CA MET A 88 -4.08 13.79 11.07
C MET A 88 -3.29 14.58 12.13
N ASP A 89 -3.65 15.83 12.37
CA ASP A 89 -3.02 16.68 13.40
C ASP A 89 -3.23 16.14 14.83
N LYS A 90 -4.31 15.37 15.05
CA LYS A 90 -4.64 14.70 16.32
C LYS A 90 -4.22 13.23 16.37
N GLU A 91 -3.48 12.75 15.37
CA GLU A 91 -3.04 11.34 15.25
C GLU A 91 -4.18 10.31 15.34
N LYS A 92 -5.39 10.68 14.88
CA LYS A 92 -6.53 9.77 14.81
C LYS A 92 -6.49 8.93 13.54
N ILE A 93 -5.75 7.84 13.61
CA ILE A 93 -5.53 6.94 12.49
C ILE A 93 -6.85 6.30 12.03
N LEU A 94 -7.13 6.39 10.73
CA LEU A 94 -8.21 5.66 10.07
C LEU A 94 -7.73 4.30 9.55
N GLY A 95 -6.50 4.25 9.05
CA GLY A 95 -5.90 3.06 8.50
C GLY A 95 -4.43 3.22 8.17
N ALA A 96 -3.82 2.13 7.71
CA ALA A 96 -2.45 2.11 7.28
C ALA A 96 -2.25 1.21 6.07
N ILE A 97 -1.39 1.65 5.16
CA ILE A 97 -0.81 0.85 4.09
C ILE A 97 0.60 0.51 4.50
N VAL A 98 0.95 -0.77 4.46
CA VAL A 98 2.31 -1.26 4.70
C VAL A 98 2.76 -2.02 3.48
N LEU A 99 3.80 -1.52 2.83
CA LEU A 99 4.43 -2.13 1.66
C LEU A 99 5.67 -2.89 2.11
N TYR A 100 5.81 -4.12 1.64
CA TYR A 100 7.00 -4.95 1.80
C TYR A 100 7.53 -5.32 0.41
N MET A 101 8.83 -5.25 0.25
CA MET A 101 9.51 -5.61 -1.00
C MET A 101 10.87 -6.25 -0.72
N GLU A 102 11.23 -7.26 -1.50
CA GLU A 102 12.59 -7.81 -1.45
C GLU A 102 13.60 -6.78 -2.00
N GLY A 103 14.74 -6.64 -1.32
CA GLY A 103 15.73 -5.62 -1.63
C GLY A 103 16.29 -5.71 -3.05
N ASP A 104 16.54 -6.93 -3.56
CA ASP A 104 17.05 -7.18 -4.90
C ASP A 104 16.06 -6.78 -6.02
N PHE A 105 14.78 -6.68 -5.71
CA PHE A 105 13.74 -6.30 -6.65
C PHE A 105 13.59 -4.77 -6.81
N ILE A 106 13.97 -3.99 -5.82
CA ILE A 106 13.75 -2.53 -5.79
C ILE A 106 14.49 -1.82 -6.95
N PRO A 107 15.79 -2.03 -7.19
CA PRO A 107 16.50 -1.40 -8.30
C PRO A 107 15.88 -1.75 -9.66
N TYR A 108 15.48 -3.02 -9.84
CA TYR A 108 14.82 -3.46 -11.06
C TYR A 108 13.49 -2.72 -11.28
N LEU A 109 12.62 -2.64 -10.25
CA LEU A 109 11.35 -1.94 -10.34
C LEU A 109 11.55 -0.45 -10.71
N PHE A 110 12.48 0.24 -10.03
CA PHE A 110 12.69 1.66 -10.24
C PHE A 110 13.27 1.98 -11.61
N LYS A 111 14.17 1.15 -12.12
CA LYS A 111 14.64 1.22 -13.50
C LYS A 111 13.49 1.07 -14.51
N ARG A 112 12.57 0.13 -14.25
CA ARG A 112 11.38 -0.07 -15.09
C ARG A 112 10.39 1.10 -15.02
N LEU A 113 10.32 1.80 -13.89
CA LEU A 113 9.52 3.00 -13.72
C LEU A 113 10.16 4.26 -14.35
N GLY A 114 11.38 4.15 -14.86
CA GLY A 114 12.11 5.26 -15.51
C GLY A 114 12.79 6.22 -14.52
N TYR A 115 13.02 5.78 -13.29
CA TYR A 115 13.85 6.52 -12.33
C TYR A 115 15.34 6.30 -12.58
N PRO A 116 16.23 7.20 -12.08
CA PRO A 116 17.67 6.95 -12.07
C PRO A 116 18.03 5.62 -11.42
N ASP A 117 19.19 5.08 -11.77
CA ASP A 117 19.71 3.87 -11.14
C ASP A 117 19.88 4.12 -9.63
N ILE A 118 19.40 3.16 -8.82
CA ILE A 118 19.49 3.17 -7.36
C ILE A 118 20.78 2.45 -6.99
N ASP A 119 21.56 3.05 -6.10
CA ASP A 119 22.69 2.37 -5.47
C ASP A 119 22.16 1.37 -4.43
N ASP A 120 22.15 0.09 -4.79
CA ASP A 120 21.66 -1.01 -3.92
C ASP A 120 22.59 -1.29 -2.73
N GLN A 121 23.79 -0.71 -2.71
CA GLN A 121 24.70 -0.76 -1.57
C GLN A 121 24.47 0.41 -0.59
N ASN A 122 23.68 1.40 -0.98
CA ASN A 122 23.28 2.52 -0.13
C ASN A 122 21.88 2.28 0.42
N GLU A 123 21.80 1.84 1.67
CA GLU A 123 20.54 1.54 2.37
C GLU A 123 19.55 2.71 2.33
N GLN A 124 20.03 3.95 2.46
CA GLN A 124 19.18 5.14 2.41
C GLN A 124 18.53 5.34 1.03
N ASP A 125 19.28 5.10 -0.07
CA ASP A 125 18.73 5.22 -1.42
C ASP A 125 17.63 4.18 -1.66
N VAL A 126 17.80 2.97 -1.12
CA VAL A 126 16.81 1.89 -1.21
C VAL A 126 15.57 2.18 -0.35
N GLU A 127 15.75 2.71 0.87
CA GLU A 127 14.66 3.15 1.74
C GLU A 127 13.85 4.29 1.13
N ASP A 128 14.52 5.29 0.54
CA ASP A 128 13.86 6.41 -0.15
C ASP A 128 13.09 5.93 -1.40
N ALA A 129 13.64 4.97 -2.10
CA ALA A 129 12.99 4.36 -3.25
C ALA A 129 11.68 3.66 -2.84
N ILE A 130 11.74 2.73 -1.90
CA ILE A 130 10.50 2.02 -1.47
C ILE A 130 9.48 2.99 -0.88
N GLY A 131 9.93 4.03 -0.16
CA GLY A 131 9.08 5.10 0.34
C GLY A 131 8.37 5.85 -0.77
N THR A 132 9.09 6.20 -1.83
CA THR A 132 8.55 6.84 -3.03
C THR A 132 7.48 5.97 -3.70
N PHE A 133 7.72 4.66 -3.84
CA PHE A 133 6.74 3.74 -4.40
C PHE A 133 5.53 3.59 -3.50
N CYS A 134 5.71 3.46 -2.17
CA CYS A 134 4.62 3.40 -1.21
C CYS A 134 3.73 4.65 -1.28
N ASN A 135 4.35 5.84 -1.33
CA ASN A 135 3.63 7.10 -1.46
C ASN A 135 2.86 7.19 -2.79
N LEU A 136 3.43 6.69 -3.88
CA LEU A 136 2.77 6.65 -5.19
C LEU A 136 1.49 5.79 -5.14
N ILE A 137 1.58 4.56 -4.61
CA ILE A 137 0.41 3.67 -4.53
C ILE A 137 -0.63 4.20 -3.54
N ALA A 138 -0.21 4.79 -2.41
CA ALA A 138 -1.12 5.38 -1.43
C ALA A 138 -1.89 6.59 -2.00
N ALA A 139 -1.22 7.47 -2.76
CA ALA A 139 -1.86 8.60 -3.43
C ALA A 139 -2.88 8.14 -4.49
N LYS A 140 -2.53 7.12 -5.29
CA LYS A 140 -3.46 6.53 -6.27
C LYS A 140 -4.63 5.83 -5.60
N PHE A 141 -4.40 5.12 -4.50
CA PHE A 141 -5.45 4.52 -3.70
C PHE A 141 -6.41 5.58 -3.16
N LYS A 142 -5.90 6.69 -2.60
CA LYS A 142 -6.70 7.85 -2.17
C LYS A 142 -7.60 8.37 -3.31
N GLN A 143 -7.05 8.54 -4.51
CA GLN A 143 -7.83 8.96 -5.69
C GLN A 143 -8.89 7.94 -6.08
N GLY A 144 -8.55 6.64 -6.06
CA GLY A 144 -9.49 5.56 -6.37
C GLY A 144 -10.65 5.48 -5.36
N ILE A 145 -10.39 5.71 -4.08
CA ILE A 145 -11.41 5.78 -3.03
C ILE A 145 -12.48 6.83 -3.36
N ILE A 146 -12.08 8.02 -3.83
CA ILE A 146 -13.01 9.07 -4.25
C ILE A 146 -13.83 8.61 -5.46
N GLN A 147 -13.19 8.00 -6.45
CA GLN A 147 -13.85 7.58 -7.69
C GLN A 147 -14.90 6.48 -7.47
N ILE A 148 -14.73 5.65 -6.44
CA ILE A 148 -15.73 4.63 -6.05
C ILE A 148 -16.76 5.14 -5.02
N GLY A 149 -16.85 6.45 -4.82
CA GLY A 149 -17.92 7.13 -4.09
C GLY A 149 -17.71 7.28 -2.58
N TYR A 150 -16.47 7.21 -2.11
CA TYR A 150 -16.15 7.54 -0.71
C TYR A 150 -15.62 8.97 -0.57
N LYS A 151 -15.65 9.48 0.66
CA LYS A 151 -15.07 10.80 0.99
C LYS A 151 -13.56 10.78 0.81
N GLU A 152 -13.00 11.93 0.46
CA GLU A 152 -11.55 12.12 0.37
C GLU A 152 -10.88 11.84 1.71
N LEU A 153 -9.69 11.25 1.63
CA LEU A 153 -8.83 10.94 2.77
C LEU A 153 -7.61 11.84 2.79
N GLU A 154 -6.99 11.97 3.94
CA GLU A 154 -5.65 12.50 4.10
C GLU A 154 -4.64 11.37 4.33
N MET A 155 -3.38 11.61 4.01
CA MET A 155 -2.31 10.62 4.19
C MET A 155 -1.06 11.27 4.78
N SER A 156 -0.34 10.51 5.61
CA SER A 156 0.97 10.92 6.13
C SER A 156 2.04 10.92 5.04
N HIS A 157 3.19 11.50 5.34
CA HIS A 157 4.41 11.13 4.64
C HIS A 157 4.72 9.64 4.88
N PHE A 158 5.50 9.05 3.99
CA PHE A 158 5.99 7.68 4.19
C PHE A 158 7.07 7.63 5.28
N SER A 159 7.23 6.44 5.84
CA SER A 159 8.40 6.08 6.66
C SER A 159 8.89 4.74 6.17
N SER A 160 10.20 4.60 5.94
CA SER A 160 10.81 3.37 5.43
C SER A 160 11.75 2.75 6.45
N TYR A 161 11.93 1.44 6.34
CA TYR A 161 12.71 0.64 7.29
C TYR A 161 13.22 -0.61 6.60
N GLN A 162 14.32 -1.16 7.10
CA GLN A 162 14.78 -2.48 6.72
C GLN A 162 14.33 -3.51 7.77
N ASP A 163 13.85 -4.66 7.30
CA ASP A 163 13.46 -5.87 8.03
C ASP A 163 12.35 -5.73 9.07
N GLN A 164 12.21 -4.63 9.78
CA GLN A 164 11.16 -4.42 10.77
C GLN A 164 10.84 -2.95 11.02
N VAL A 165 9.62 -2.68 11.44
CA VAL A 165 9.25 -1.34 11.92
C VAL A 165 9.40 -1.30 13.43
N PRO A 166 10.39 -0.59 13.98
CA PRO A 166 10.59 -0.47 15.42
C PRO A 166 9.34 0.11 16.10
N GLY A 167 8.81 -0.60 17.10
CA GLY A 167 7.60 -0.18 17.80
C GLY A 167 6.28 -0.38 17.02
N GLY A 168 6.33 -0.94 15.80
CA GLY A 168 5.15 -1.23 14.97
C GLY A 168 4.49 -0.02 14.35
N VAL A 169 3.36 -0.23 13.66
CA VAL A 169 2.60 0.78 12.93
C VAL A 169 1.31 1.11 13.66
N PRO A 170 0.98 2.41 13.87
CA PRO A 170 -0.30 2.78 14.45
C PRO A 170 -1.45 2.44 13.48
N TYR A 171 -2.59 2.01 14.03
CA TYR A 171 -3.78 1.65 13.27
C TYR A 171 -5.04 1.93 14.08
N ASP A 172 -6.22 1.88 13.45
CA ASP A 172 -7.49 1.96 14.17
C ASP A 172 -7.72 0.67 14.97
N THR A 173 -7.63 0.75 16.28
CA THR A 173 -7.69 -0.40 17.20
C THR A 173 -9.06 -1.07 17.29
N SER A 174 -10.08 -0.53 16.63
CA SER A 174 -11.35 -1.23 16.43
C SER A 174 -11.24 -2.36 15.40
N GLN A 175 -10.15 -2.39 14.62
CA GLN A 175 -9.89 -3.43 13.62
C GLN A 175 -9.11 -4.59 14.25
N ASP A 176 -9.57 -5.80 14.03
CA ASP A 176 -8.92 -7.05 14.47
C ASP A 176 -8.22 -7.79 13.32
N HIS A 177 -8.52 -7.39 12.06
CA HIS A 177 -7.98 -7.97 10.84
C HIS A 177 -7.41 -6.90 9.92
N LYS A 178 -6.50 -7.35 9.06
CA LYS A 178 -5.96 -6.61 7.91
C LYS A 178 -6.06 -7.46 6.66
N TYR A 179 -6.00 -6.85 5.50
CA TYR A 179 -5.86 -7.55 4.23
C TYR A 179 -4.40 -7.56 3.82
N GLN A 180 -3.90 -8.75 3.49
CA GLN A 180 -2.59 -8.97 2.91
C GLN A 180 -2.77 -9.28 1.42
N ILE A 181 -2.10 -8.53 0.57
CA ILE A 181 -2.15 -8.62 -0.89
C ILE A 181 -0.76 -9.00 -1.37
N SER A 182 -0.63 -10.14 -2.05
CA SER A 182 0.65 -10.65 -2.56
C SER A 182 0.70 -10.59 -4.08
N PHE A 183 1.86 -10.16 -4.61
CA PHE A 183 2.10 -10.03 -6.04
C PHE A 183 3.29 -10.89 -6.44
N ASN A 184 3.04 -11.81 -7.40
CA ASN A 184 4.05 -12.69 -7.96
C ASN A 184 4.53 -12.14 -9.31
N ILE A 185 5.86 -12.07 -9.45
CA ILE A 185 6.53 -11.61 -10.67
C ILE A 185 7.59 -12.66 -11.00
N ARG A 186 7.54 -13.21 -12.22
CA ARG A 186 8.39 -14.32 -12.65
C ARG A 186 8.31 -15.52 -11.68
N ASP A 187 7.07 -15.87 -11.31
CA ASP A 187 6.74 -16.98 -10.41
C ASP A 187 7.34 -16.87 -9.00
N GLN A 188 7.73 -15.66 -8.60
CA GLN A 188 8.24 -15.36 -7.27
C GLN A 188 7.44 -14.24 -6.64
N LYS A 189 7.10 -14.39 -5.36
CA LYS A 189 6.49 -13.33 -4.57
C LYS A 189 7.54 -12.23 -4.33
N ARG A 190 7.30 -11.04 -4.87
CA ARG A 190 8.22 -9.91 -4.83
C ARG A 190 7.70 -8.71 -4.06
N ILE A 191 6.39 -8.57 -3.99
CA ILE A 191 5.73 -7.47 -3.29
C ILE A 191 4.62 -8.03 -2.43
N VAL A 192 4.51 -7.53 -1.21
CA VAL A 192 3.34 -7.71 -0.35
C VAL A 192 2.88 -6.33 0.11
N VAL A 193 1.57 -6.10 0.04
CA VAL A 193 0.96 -4.88 0.61
C VAL A 193 -0.07 -5.30 1.64
N GLU A 194 0.00 -4.70 2.81
CA GLU A 194 -1.01 -4.87 3.85
C GLU A 194 -1.85 -3.61 3.97
N LEU A 195 -3.14 -3.79 4.09
CA LEU A 195 -4.11 -2.73 4.33
C LEU A 195 -4.89 -3.04 5.61
N THR A 196 -4.83 -2.13 6.56
CA THR A 196 -5.81 -2.02 7.64
C THR A 196 -6.55 -0.71 7.47
N MET A 197 -7.87 -0.74 7.54
CA MET A 197 -8.69 0.46 7.32
C MET A 197 -10.00 0.33 8.09
N ALA A 198 -10.36 1.37 8.84
CA ALA A 198 -11.71 1.49 9.38
C ALA A 198 -12.72 1.91 8.30
N SER A 199 -13.99 1.91 8.64
CA SER A 199 -15.06 2.30 7.73
C SER A 199 -14.89 3.75 7.26
N ILE A 200 -14.89 3.93 5.94
CA ILE A 200 -14.83 5.24 5.29
C ILE A 200 -16.28 5.67 4.99
N PRO A 201 -16.69 6.90 5.34
CA PRO A 201 -18.00 7.40 4.96
C PRO A 201 -18.09 7.53 3.43
N LYS A 202 -19.24 7.15 2.87
CA LYS A 202 -19.56 7.46 1.47
C LYS A 202 -19.66 8.98 1.28
N ALA A 203 -19.30 9.43 0.08
CA ALA A 203 -19.59 10.80 -0.33
C ALA A 203 -21.11 10.99 -0.36
N ASP A 204 -21.57 12.16 0.12
CA ASP A 204 -22.98 12.50 0.02
C ASP A 204 -23.30 12.65 -1.47
N LEU A 205 -24.17 11.76 -1.99
CA LEU A 205 -24.72 11.90 -3.35
C LEU A 205 -25.72 13.04 -3.30
N TYR A 206 -25.33 14.22 -3.80
CA TYR A 206 -26.24 15.32 -4.09
C TYR A 206 -26.75 15.21 -5.52
#